data_36ceae7269275747eef089ba8a89cdde
#
_entry.id   36ceae7269275747eef089ba8a89cdde
#
_cell.length_a   1.000
_cell.length_b   1.000
_cell.length_c   1.000
_cell.angle_alpha   90.00
_cell.angle_beta   90.00
_cell.angle_gamma   90.00
#
_symmetry.space_group_name_H-M   'P 1'
#
loop_
_entity.id
_entity.type
_entity.pdbx_description
1 polymer ?
#
loop_
_entity_poly.entity_id
_entity_poly.type
_entity_poly.pdbx_seq_one_letter_code
_entity_poly.pdbx_strand_id
1 'polypeptide(L)'
;MQMTSPTFANTSPSFPSVFTLPHTPQLEALYTIIRDKDTSRGDFLFYSDRIIRLLVEEGLNHLPGSSYEGVGFEGKICGVSILRAGEAMEAGLREVCRSVRIGKILIQRDEETAQPKLFYSKLPQDISQRYVLLLDPMLATGGSAMKAVEVIMEAGVPEDRIIFINLISSPEGLKTFCTRFPSLRVVRAQLCDVFAHRLIFADALQITGWIDEGLNEKAYIIPGLGDFGERR
;
A
#
# COMPACT_ATOMS: atom_id res chain seq x y z
N MET A 1 -16.22 -9.96 37.54
CA MET A 1 -16.43 -10.60 36.25
C MET A 1 -15.37 -10.03 35.33
N GLN A 2 -14.22 -10.72 35.19
CA GLN A 2 -13.09 -10.29 34.36
C GLN A 2 -13.43 -10.63 32.92
N MET A 3 -13.58 -9.60 32.11
CA MET A 3 -13.65 -9.77 30.64
C MET A 3 -12.25 -10.12 30.13
N THR A 4 -12.06 -11.35 29.76
CA THR A 4 -10.88 -11.79 29.00
C THR A 4 -11.01 -11.26 27.59
N SER A 5 -10.16 -10.32 27.21
CA SER A 5 -10.01 -9.87 25.83
C SER A 5 -9.64 -11.06 24.93
N PRO A 6 -10.29 -11.25 23.80
CA PRO A 6 -9.86 -12.31 22.86
C PRO A 6 -8.47 -11.95 22.34
N THR A 7 -7.49 -12.77 22.68
CA THR A 7 -6.16 -12.75 22.06
C THR A 7 -6.32 -13.27 20.64
N PHE A 8 -6.42 -12.38 19.66
CA PHE A 8 -6.29 -12.77 18.26
C PHE A 8 -4.84 -13.19 18.02
N ALA A 9 -4.64 -14.51 17.93
CA ALA A 9 -3.36 -15.06 17.52
C ALA A 9 -3.09 -14.60 16.09
N ASN A 10 -2.04 -13.80 15.94
CA ASN A 10 -1.59 -13.26 14.66
C ASN A 10 -0.95 -14.41 13.84
N THR A 11 -1.76 -15.21 13.16
CA THR A 11 -1.33 -16.28 12.23
C THR A 11 -1.33 -15.80 10.78
N SER A 12 -1.02 -14.52 10.55
CA SER A 12 -0.82 -14.02 9.19
C SER A 12 0.40 -14.72 8.58
N PRO A 13 0.31 -15.23 7.35
CA PRO A 13 1.48 -15.77 6.66
C PRO A 13 2.57 -14.68 6.64
N SER A 14 3.77 -15.04 7.09
CA SER A 14 4.89 -14.10 7.15
C SER A 14 5.38 -13.82 5.72
N PHE A 15 4.97 -12.70 5.17
CA PHE A 15 5.53 -12.17 3.94
C PHE A 15 6.67 -11.22 4.33
N PRO A 16 7.95 -11.57 4.09
CA PRO A 16 9.08 -10.76 4.55
C PRO A 16 9.15 -9.37 3.92
N SER A 17 8.47 -9.18 2.78
CA SER A 17 8.42 -7.93 2.01
C SER A 17 7.20 -7.06 2.32
N VAL A 18 6.33 -7.50 3.22
CA VAL A 18 5.10 -6.78 3.58
C VAL A 18 5.23 -6.19 4.96
N PHE A 19 5.09 -4.86 5.04
CA PHE A 19 5.00 -4.14 6.30
C PHE A 19 3.55 -3.79 6.61
N THR A 20 3.10 -4.14 7.80
CA THR A 20 1.79 -3.73 8.32
C THR A 20 1.96 -2.65 9.38
N LEU A 21 1.05 -1.66 9.40
CA LEU A 21 1.00 -0.70 10.50
C LEU A 21 0.87 -1.44 11.84
N PRO A 22 1.49 -0.93 12.93
CA PRO A 22 1.33 -1.50 14.25
C PRO A 22 -0.15 -1.56 14.65
N HIS A 23 -0.61 -2.72 15.11
CA HIS A 23 -1.98 -2.92 15.60
C HIS A 23 -2.18 -2.19 16.93
N THR A 24 -2.63 -0.95 16.86
CA THR A 24 -2.98 -0.15 18.04
C THR A 24 -4.49 -0.10 18.21
N PRO A 25 -5.02 0.05 19.46
CA PRO A 25 -6.47 0.20 19.68
C PRO A 25 -7.08 1.35 18.86
N GLN A 26 -6.32 2.41 18.59
CA GLN A 26 -6.77 3.50 17.74
C GLN A 26 -6.90 3.08 16.28
N LEU A 27 -5.92 2.36 15.73
CA LEU A 27 -5.98 1.87 14.36
C LEU A 27 -7.15 0.89 14.19
N GLU A 28 -7.35 -0.01 15.15
CA GLU A 28 -8.50 -0.92 15.17
C GLU A 28 -9.84 -0.18 15.17
N ALA A 29 -9.95 0.89 15.97
CA ALA A 29 -11.16 1.74 15.97
C ALA A 29 -11.40 2.41 14.62
N LEU A 30 -10.36 2.91 13.96
CA LEU A 30 -10.47 3.49 12.61
C LEU A 30 -10.97 2.45 11.59
N TYR A 31 -10.40 1.23 11.63
CA TYR A 31 -10.85 0.14 10.75
C TYR A 31 -12.27 -0.32 11.07
N THR A 32 -12.67 -0.37 12.34
CA THR A 32 -14.04 -0.69 12.74
C THR A 32 -15.03 0.26 12.07
N ILE A 33 -14.75 1.56 12.09
CA ILE A 33 -15.63 2.57 11.49
C ILE A 33 -15.70 2.43 9.97
N ILE A 34 -14.56 2.32 9.27
CA ILE A 34 -14.58 2.25 7.80
C ILE A 34 -15.11 0.92 7.25
N ARG A 35 -15.10 -0.15 8.07
CA ARG A 35 -15.68 -1.46 7.69
C ARG A 35 -17.18 -1.51 7.87
N ASP A 36 -17.73 -0.72 8.78
CA ASP A 36 -19.19 -0.67 9.00
C ASP A 36 -19.88 -0.13 7.75
N LYS A 37 -20.79 -0.94 7.19
CA LYS A 37 -21.57 -0.62 6.00
C LYS A 37 -22.49 0.59 6.20
N ASP A 38 -22.89 0.83 7.46
CA ASP A 38 -23.83 1.90 7.83
C ASP A 38 -23.10 3.21 8.16
N THR A 39 -21.79 3.23 8.11
CA THR A 39 -20.97 4.44 8.27
C THR A 39 -21.31 5.47 7.20
N SER A 40 -21.58 6.70 7.62
CA SER A 40 -21.87 7.80 6.71
C SER A 40 -20.70 8.04 5.73
N ARG A 41 -21.01 8.55 4.53
CA ARG A 41 -19.97 8.91 3.57
C ARG A 41 -18.95 9.89 4.15
N GLY A 42 -19.39 10.88 4.93
CA GLY A 42 -18.51 11.86 5.56
C GLY A 42 -17.54 11.23 6.55
N ASP A 43 -18.03 10.33 7.40
CA ASP A 43 -17.20 9.60 8.36
C ASP A 43 -16.25 8.63 7.64
N PHE A 44 -16.74 7.91 6.63
CA PHE A 44 -15.89 7.03 5.84
C PHE A 44 -14.70 7.78 5.22
N LEU A 45 -14.95 8.94 4.61
CA LEU A 45 -13.92 9.81 4.07
C LEU A 45 -12.92 10.26 5.13
N PHE A 46 -13.43 10.80 6.25
CA PHE A 46 -12.59 11.33 7.31
C PHE A 46 -11.68 10.26 7.94
N TYR A 47 -12.23 9.10 8.26
CA TYR A 47 -11.47 8.04 8.92
C TYR A 47 -10.54 7.29 7.97
N SER A 48 -10.93 7.09 6.70
CA SER A 48 -10.03 6.54 5.69
C SER A 48 -8.85 7.47 5.40
N ASP A 49 -9.06 8.78 5.32
CA ASP A 49 -8.00 9.76 5.11
C ASP A 49 -6.99 9.77 6.27
N ARG A 50 -7.45 9.54 7.51
CA ARG A 50 -6.53 9.37 8.66
C ARG A 50 -5.63 8.15 8.52
N ILE A 51 -6.18 7.01 8.09
CA ILE A 51 -5.38 5.79 7.86
C ILE A 51 -4.40 6.02 6.70
N ILE A 52 -4.84 6.66 5.62
CA ILE A 52 -3.98 6.98 4.46
C ILE A 52 -2.76 7.81 4.89
N ARG A 53 -2.95 8.83 5.74
CA ARG A 53 -1.81 9.63 6.26
C ARG A 53 -0.82 8.77 7.05
N LEU A 54 -1.30 7.88 7.92
CA LEU A 54 -0.43 6.96 8.67
C LEU A 54 0.36 6.05 7.73
N LEU A 55 -0.27 5.53 6.68
CA LEU A 55 0.38 4.71 5.66
C LEU A 55 1.43 5.46 4.86
N VAL A 56 1.16 6.72 4.50
CA VAL A 56 2.12 7.56 3.77
C VAL A 56 3.32 7.88 4.65
N GLU A 57 3.11 8.28 5.92
CA GLU A 57 4.21 8.53 6.86
C GLU A 57 5.07 7.29 7.03
N GLU A 58 4.46 6.12 7.18
CA GLU A 58 5.20 4.87 7.26
C GLU A 58 5.95 4.59 5.96
N GLY A 59 5.33 4.82 4.79
CA GLY A 59 5.98 4.70 3.49
C GLY A 59 7.24 5.56 3.35
N LEU A 60 7.21 6.75 3.90
CA LEU A 60 8.35 7.67 3.89
C LEU A 60 9.50 7.19 4.78
N ASN A 61 9.22 6.47 5.88
CA ASN A 61 10.24 5.88 6.73
C ASN A 61 11.12 4.87 5.99
N HIS A 62 10.63 4.33 4.88
CA HIS A 62 11.32 3.33 4.08
C HIS A 62 12.09 3.92 2.88
N LEU A 63 12.07 5.21 2.70
CA LEU A 63 12.93 5.87 1.71
C LEU A 63 14.37 5.98 2.21
N PRO A 64 15.37 5.87 1.32
CA PRO A 64 16.76 6.06 1.72
C PRO A 64 16.96 7.47 2.25
N GLY A 65 17.65 7.57 3.38
CA GLY A 65 18.06 8.81 4.00
C GLY A 65 19.59 8.95 4.01
N SER A 66 20.08 10.17 3.83
CA SER A 66 21.48 10.52 4.06
C SER A 66 21.63 11.08 5.47
N SER A 67 22.67 10.63 6.20
CA SER A 67 23.02 11.21 7.48
C SER A 67 23.86 12.47 7.28
N TYR A 68 23.33 13.59 7.73
CA TYR A 68 24.04 14.87 7.89
C TYR A 68 23.82 15.32 9.35
N GLU A 69 23.77 16.60 9.69
CA GLU A 69 23.30 17.03 11.02
C GLU A 69 21.77 16.81 11.17
N GLY A 70 21.32 15.57 10.97
CA GLY A 70 19.92 15.16 10.86
C GLY A 70 19.77 14.10 9.77
N VAL A 71 18.55 13.67 9.47
CA VAL A 71 18.22 12.75 8.36
C VAL A 71 17.42 13.51 7.31
N GLY A 72 17.88 13.48 6.06
CA GLY A 72 17.15 14.00 4.91
C GLY A 72 16.86 12.90 3.90
N PHE A 73 15.78 13.06 3.11
CA PHE A 73 15.51 12.11 2.04
C PHE A 73 16.52 12.26 0.90
N GLU A 74 17.07 11.15 0.44
CA GLU A 74 17.92 11.11 -0.74
C GLU A 74 17.05 10.88 -1.99
N GLY A 75 17.09 11.82 -2.94
CA GLY A 75 16.35 11.71 -4.20
C GLY A 75 14.99 12.42 -4.19
N LYS A 76 14.29 12.30 -5.31
CA LYS A 76 12.97 12.90 -5.54
C LYS A 76 11.89 11.83 -5.44
N ILE A 77 10.72 12.21 -4.92
CA ILE A 77 9.57 11.35 -4.75
C ILE A 77 8.52 11.66 -5.82
N CYS A 78 7.76 10.64 -6.23
CA CYS A 78 6.57 10.76 -7.06
C CYS A 78 5.49 9.82 -6.54
N GLY A 79 4.27 10.29 -6.35
CA GLY A 79 3.10 9.43 -6.18
C GLY A 79 2.60 8.95 -7.54
N VAL A 80 2.15 7.71 -7.65
CA VAL A 80 1.42 7.22 -8.82
C VAL A 80 0.15 6.55 -8.35
N SER A 81 -1.01 7.10 -8.73
CA SER A 81 -2.31 6.54 -8.34
C SER A 81 -2.87 5.63 -9.42
N ILE A 82 -3.39 4.47 -9.00
CA ILE A 82 -4.18 3.59 -9.86
C ILE A 82 -5.62 4.11 -9.84
N LEU A 83 -6.04 4.68 -10.96
CA LEU A 83 -7.38 5.24 -11.08
C LEU A 83 -8.44 4.11 -11.09
N ARG A 84 -9.62 4.29 -10.49
CA ARG A 84 -10.11 5.54 -9.84
C ARG A 84 -9.80 5.58 -8.33
N ALA A 85 -9.79 4.43 -7.66
CA ALA A 85 -9.72 4.35 -6.20
C ALA A 85 -8.43 4.94 -5.61
N GLY A 86 -7.28 4.76 -6.27
CA GLY A 86 -5.99 5.30 -5.81
C GLY A 86 -5.92 6.82 -5.77
N GLU A 87 -6.76 7.54 -6.56
CA GLU A 87 -6.83 9.01 -6.51
C GLU A 87 -7.20 9.52 -5.12
N ALA A 88 -7.97 8.74 -4.39
CA ALA A 88 -8.35 9.02 -3.01
C ALA A 88 -7.15 9.23 -2.08
N MET A 89 -6.04 8.56 -2.35
CA MET A 89 -4.83 8.60 -1.52
C MET A 89 -3.92 9.80 -1.86
N GLU A 90 -4.15 10.49 -2.98
CA GLU A 90 -3.33 11.63 -3.41
C GLU A 90 -3.39 12.79 -2.42
N ALA A 91 -4.55 13.06 -1.84
CA ALA A 91 -4.72 14.15 -0.88
C ALA A 91 -3.84 13.92 0.36
N GLY A 92 -3.88 12.71 0.94
CA GLY A 92 -3.03 12.34 2.07
C GLY A 92 -1.53 12.45 1.74
N LEU A 93 -1.12 12.02 0.55
CA LEU A 93 0.27 12.17 0.13
C LEU A 93 0.69 13.65 -0.02
N ARG A 94 -0.19 14.51 -0.55
CA ARG A 94 0.10 15.96 -0.70
C ARG A 94 0.17 16.70 0.63
N GLU A 95 -0.58 16.27 1.64
CA GLU A 95 -0.53 16.84 2.98
C GLU A 95 0.80 16.53 3.69
N VAL A 96 1.34 15.34 3.45
CA VAL A 96 2.60 14.86 4.05
C VAL A 96 3.81 15.32 3.23
N CYS A 97 3.74 15.30 1.90
CA CYS A 97 4.84 15.63 1.00
C CYS A 97 4.55 16.89 0.20
N ARG A 98 5.18 18.02 0.59
CA ARG A 98 5.06 19.29 -0.17
C ARG A 98 5.62 19.14 -1.59
N SER A 99 4.87 19.67 -2.57
CA SER A 99 5.30 19.71 -3.97
C SER A 99 5.58 18.35 -4.62
N VAL A 100 5.02 17.26 -4.07
CA VAL A 100 5.13 15.92 -4.67
C VAL A 100 4.48 15.90 -6.05
N ARG A 101 5.15 15.32 -7.05
CA ARG A 101 4.55 15.06 -8.36
C ARG A 101 3.65 13.84 -8.29
N ILE A 102 2.54 13.88 -9.02
CA ILE A 102 1.61 12.76 -9.11
C ILE A 102 1.52 12.31 -10.57
N GLY A 103 1.77 11.03 -10.79
CA GLY A 103 1.42 10.30 -12.01
C GLY A 103 0.08 9.59 -11.84
N LYS A 104 -0.57 9.27 -12.95
CA LYS A 104 -1.86 8.57 -12.97
C LYS A 104 -1.83 7.41 -13.96
N ILE A 105 -2.36 6.26 -13.56
CA ILE A 105 -2.48 5.07 -14.39
C ILE A 105 -3.92 4.58 -14.30
N LEU A 106 -4.58 4.37 -15.44
CA LEU A 106 -5.90 3.75 -15.50
C LEU A 106 -5.75 2.33 -16.01
N ILE A 107 -6.10 1.38 -15.15
CA ILE A 107 -6.15 -0.04 -15.45
C ILE A 107 -7.58 -0.51 -15.25
N GLN A 108 -8.12 -1.20 -16.24
CA GLN A 108 -9.43 -1.84 -16.16
C GLN A 108 -9.29 -3.30 -16.56
N ARG A 109 -10.21 -4.14 -16.12
CA ARG A 109 -10.28 -5.51 -16.60
C ARG A 109 -10.90 -5.51 -18.00
N ASP A 110 -10.27 -6.23 -18.90
CA ASP A 110 -10.85 -6.54 -20.20
C ASP A 110 -12.12 -7.36 -20.00
N GLU A 111 -13.22 -6.99 -20.67
CA GLU A 111 -14.54 -7.59 -20.44
C GLU A 111 -14.59 -9.07 -20.87
N GLU A 112 -13.80 -9.46 -21.87
CA GLU A 112 -13.79 -10.83 -22.41
C GLU A 112 -12.83 -11.74 -21.64
N THR A 113 -11.63 -11.22 -21.34
CA THR A 113 -10.54 -12.04 -20.76
C THR A 113 -10.40 -11.88 -19.25
N ALA A 114 -11.07 -10.90 -18.63
CA ALA A 114 -10.92 -10.47 -17.24
C ALA A 114 -9.47 -10.09 -16.84
N GLN A 115 -8.55 -9.97 -17.82
CA GLN A 115 -7.17 -9.59 -17.59
C GLN A 115 -7.02 -8.06 -17.40
N PRO A 116 -6.10 -7.62 -16.52
CA PRO A 116 -5.84 -6.20 -16.33
C PRO A 116 -5.22 -5.59 -17.59
N LYS A 117 -5.86 -4.56 -18.14
CA LYS A 117 -5.44 -3.85 -19.34
C LYS A 117 -5.17 -2.38 -19.04
N LEU A 118 -4.05 -1.85 -19.53
CA LEU A 118 -3.73 -0.44 -19.44
C LEU A 118 -4.57 0.35 -20.45
N PHE A 119 -5.32 1.35 -19.96
CA PHE A 119 -6.09 2.28 -20.79
C PHE A 119 -5.44 3.64 -20.90
N TYR A 120 -4.80 4.09 -19.83
CA TYR A 120 -4.18 5.40 -19.78
C TYR A 120 -3.01 5.41 -18.82
N SER A 121 -1.95 6.13 -19.18
CA SER A 121 -0.81 6.39 -18.34
C SER A 121 -0.30 7.81 -18.57
N LYS A 122 -0.17 8.58 -17.50
CA LYS A 122 0.49 9.88 -17.51
C LYS A 122 1.47 9.96 -16.36
N LEU A 123 2.72 9.77 -16.65
CA LEU A 123 3.82 9.78 -15.68
C LEU A 123 4.71 11.00 -15.89
N PRO A 124 5.34 11.54 -14.84
CA PRO A 124 6.35 12.59 -14.98
C PRO A 124 7.49 12.14 -15.91
N GLN A 125 8.02 13.05 -16.73
CA GLN A 125 9.11 12.73 -17.67
C GLN A 125 10.39 12.24 -16.99
N ASP A 126 10.62 12.67 -15.75
CA ASP A 126 11.79 12.32 -14.94
C ASP A 126 11.49 11.18 -13.94
N ILE A 127 10.45 10.38 -14.17
CA ILE A 127 10.00 9.34 -13.23
C ILE A 127 11.08 8.28 -12.97
N SER A 128 11.90 7.94 -13.95
CA SER A 128 13.00 6.98 -13.84
C SER A 128 14.07 7.38 -12.83
N GLN A 129 14.13 8.67 -12.47
CA GLN A 129 15.05 9.22 -11.46
C GLN A 129 14.41 9.38 -10.08
N ARG A 130 13.17 8.91 -9.90
CA ARG A 130 12.39 9.12 -8.68
C ARG A 130 12.15 7.83 -7.93
N TYR A 131 11.93 7.97 -6.62
CA TYR A 131 11.24 6.95 -5.83
C TYR A 131 9.75 7.08 -6.05
N VAL A 132 9.07 5.97 -6.32
CA VAL A 132 7.65 5.95 -6.64
C VAL A 132 6.86 5.34 -5.50
N LEU A 133 5.89 6.11 -4.99
CA LEU A 133 4.86 5.63 -4.07
C LEU A 133 3.64 5.28 -4.93
N LEU A 134 3.42 3.98 -5.18
CA LEU A 134 2.26 3.48 -5.91
C LEU A 134 1.07 3.40 -4.96
N LEU A 135 -0.04 4.04 -5.32
CA LEU A 135 -1.20 4.25 -4.46
C LEU A 135 -2.42 3.51 -5.00
N ASP A 136 -2.92 2.54 -4.24
CA ASP A 136 -4.21 1.88 -4.48
C ASP A 136 -4.77 1.38 -3.14
N PRO A 137 -5.99 1.76 -2.73
CA PRO A 137 -6.48 1.40 -1.39
C PRO A 137 -6.69 -0.09 -1.18
N MET A 138 -6.89 -0.89 -2.22
CA MET A 138 -7.31 -2.29 -2.09
C MET A 138 -6.49 -3.25 -2.94
N LEU A 139 -5.81 -4.21 -2.31
CA LEU A 139 -5.13 -5.30 -2.99
C LEU A 139 -5.94 -6.60 -2.85
N ALA A 140 -6.85 -6.88 -3.78
CA ALA A 140 -7.62 -8.12 -3.81
C ALA A 140 -6.82 -9.25 -4.49
N THR A 141 -6.90 -9.39 -5.81
CA THR A 141 -6.13 -10.40 -6.56
C THR A 141 -4.72 -9.96 -6.95
N GLY A 142 -4.44 -8.67 -6.84
CA GLY A 142 -3.16 -8.07 -7.22
C GLY A 142 -3.01 -7.71 -8.70
N GLY A 143 -3.93 -8.10 -9.57
CA GLY A 143 -3.80 -7.94 -11.03
C GLY A 143 -3.55 -6.49 -11.46
N SER A 144 -4.33 -5.53 -10.98
CA SER A 144 -4.16 -4.11 -11.32
C SER A 144 -2.85 -3.54 -10.78
N ALA A 145 -2.51 -3.87 -9.53
CA ALA A 145 -1.27 -3.43 -8.91
C ALA A 145 -0.04 -3.97 -9.67
N MET A 146 -0.04 -5.26 -10.04
CA MET A 146 1.02 -5.86 -10.84
C MET A 146 1.18 -5.18 -12.20
N LYS A 147 0.07 -4.93 -12.90
CA LYS A 147 0.12 -4.22 -14.18
C LYS A 147 0.62 -2.78 -14.04
N ALA A 148 0.28 -2.09 -12.97
CA ALA A 148 0.78 -0.75 -12.69
C ALA A 148 2.30 -0.75 -12.45
N VAL A 149 2.83 -1.71 -11.68
CA VAL A 149 4.28 -1.87 -11.48
C VAL A 149 4.98 -2.11 -12.82
N GLU A 150 4.46 -3.00 -13.68
CA GLU A 150 5.02 -3.23 -15.01
C GLU A 150 5.11 -1.92 -15.82
N VAL A 151 4.03 -1.13 -15.87
CA VAL A 151 4.00 0.16 -16.58
C VAL A 151 5.04 1.15 -16.03
N ILE A 152 5.22 1.20 -14.70
CA ILE A 152 6.20 2.07 -14.06
C ILE A 152 7.63 1.60 -14.38
N MET A 153 7.87 0.29 -14.39
CA MET A 153 9.17 -0.29 -14.77
C MET A 153 9.47 -0.07 -16.27
N GLU A 154 8.48 -0.19 -17.15
CA GLU A 154 8.59 0.15 -18.57
C GLU A 154 8.95 1.63 -18.78
N ALA A 155 8.55 2.52 -17.86
CA ALA A 155 8.96 3.93 -17.85
C ALA A 155 10.37 4.16 -17.26
N GLY A 156 11.13 3.08 -16.98
CA GLY A 156 12.53 3.12 -16.56
C GLY A 156 12.75 3.24 -15.05
N VAL A 157 11.74 3.04 -14.22
CA VAL A 157 11.89 3.01 -12.77
C VAL A 157 12.37 1.61 -12.35
N PRO A 158 13.51 1.50 -11.65
CA PRO A 158 13.93 0.22 -11.09
C PRO A 158 12.93 -0.31 -10.06
N GLU A 159 12.74 -1.62 -10.03
CA GLU A 159 11.79 -2.28 -9.14
C GLU A 159 12.03 -1.90 -7.67
N ASP A 160 13.29 -1.81 -7.24
CA ASP A 160 13.70 -1.44 -5.89
C ASP A 160 13.45 0.03 -5.49
N ARG A 161 12.94 0.85 -6.42
CA ARG A 161 12.51 2.24 -6.17
C ARG A 161 11.00 2.42 -6.15
N ILE A 162 10.25 1.33 -6.16
CA ILE A 162 8.79 1.34 -6.08
C ILE A 162 8.36 0.86 -4.69
N ILE A 163 7.51 1.63 -4.03
CA ILE A 163 6.85 1.28 -2.77
C ILE A 163 5.35 1.25 -3.02
N PHE A 164 4.70 0.13 -2.77
CA PHE A 164 3.25 0.02 -2.90
C PHE A 164 2.58 0.30 -1.56
N ILE A 165 1.64 1.23 -1.54
CA ILE A 165 0.90 1.66 -0.36
C ILE A 165 -0.58 1.38 -0.56
N ASN A 166 -1.16 0.57 0.34
CA ASN A 166 -2.58 0.26 0.31
C ASN A 166 -3.20 0.17 1.72
N LEU A 167 -4.52 0.35 1.82
CA LEU A 167 -5.22 0.27 3.10
C LEU A 167 -5.44 -1.18 3.52
N ILE A 168 -5.89 -2.02 2.59
CA ILE A 168 -6.33 -3.37 2.91
C ILE A 168 -5.88 -4.36 1.83
N SER A 169 -5.40 -5.52 2.27
CA SER A 169 -4.93 -6.58 1.38
C SER A 169 -5.58 -7.92 1.69
N SER A 170 -5.71 -8.76 0.65
CA SER A 170 -5.94 -10.19 0.83
C SER A 170 -4.61 -10.95 0.89
N PRO A 171 -4.55 -12.09 1.60
CA PRO A 171 -3.36 -12.96 1.59
C PRO A 171 -3.00 -13.47 0.20
N GLU A 172 -4.00 -13.77 -0.63
CA GLU A 172 -3.83 -14.27 -2.00
C GLU A 172 -3.18 -13.19 -2.90
N GLY A 173 -3.69 -11.95 -2.83
CA GLY A 173 -3.15 -10.82 -3.57
C GLY A 173 -1.71 -10.53 -3.16
N LEU A 174 -1.43 -10.51 -1.85
CA LEU A 174 -0.08 -10.35 -1.31
C LEU A 174 0.87 -11.42 -1.84
N LYS A 175 0.49 -12.70 -1.74
CA LYS A 175 1.30 -13.82 -2.22
C LYS A 175 1.62 -13.67 -3.71
N THR A 176 0.62 -13.39 -4.53
CA THR A 176 0.79 -13.24 -5.98
C THR A 176 1.70 -12.07 -6.31
N PHE A 177 1.47 -10.91 -5.66
CA PHE A 177 2.23 -9.70 -5.87
C PHE A 177 3.71 -9.88 -5.46
N CYS A 178 3.98 -10.38 -4.24
CA CYS A 178 5.34 -10.60 -3.76
C CYS A 178 6.10 -11.69 -4.54
N THR A 179 5.40 -12.70 -5.05
CA THR A 179 6.02 -13.72 -5.90
C THR A 179 6.44 -13.14 -7.25
N ARG A 180 5.65 -12.22 -7.80
CA ARG A 180 5.91 -11.60 -9.12
C ARG A 180 7.02 -10.56 -9.08
N PHE A 181 7.16 -9.82 -7.96
CA PHE A 181 8.12 -8.73 -7.79
C PHE A 181 8.96 -8.94 -6.51
N PRO A 182 9.93 -9.85 -6.55
CA PRO A 182 10.74 -10.17 -5.37
C PRO A 182 11.78 -9.11 -5.02
N SER A 183 12.09 -8.17 -5.91
CA SER A 183 13.12 -7.14 -5.74
C SER A 183 12.57 -5.75 -5.38
N LEU A 184 11.25 -5.57 -5.27
CA LEU A 184 10.68 -4.35 -4.70
C LEU A 184 11.18 -4.20 -3.25
N ARG A 185 11.78 -3.05 -2.93
CA ARG A 185 12.58 -2.86 -1.70
C ARG A 185 11.81 -3.14 -0.41
N VAL A 186 12.41 -3.92 0.49
CA VAL A 186 12.03 -4.01 1.91
C VAL A 186 12.91 -3.09 2.73
N VAL A 187 12.31 -2.28 3.57
CA VAL A 187 13.00 -1.68 4.72
C VAL A 187 12.40 -2.27 5.99
N ARG A 188 13.24 -2.95 6.72
CA ARG A 188 12.91 -3.53 8.01
C ARG A 188 12.81 -2.42 9.04
N ALA A 189 11.68 -2.24 9.69
CA ALA A 189 11.65 -1.53 10.97
C ALA A 189 12.51 -2.32 11.95
N GLN A 190 13.59 -1.69 12.39
CA GLN A 190 14.53 -2.27 13.36
C GLN A 190 13.82 -2.32 14.71
N LEU A 191 13.27 -3.48 15.05
CA LEU A 191 13.12 -3.85 16.45
C LEU A 191 14.52 -3.91 17.02
N CYS A 192 14.76 -3.08 18.04
CA CYS A 192 15.97 -3.05 18.81
C CYS A 192 16.15 -4.40 19.53
N ASP A 193 16.78 -5.35 18.87
CA ASP A 193 17.31 -6.55 19.49
C ASP A 193 18.72 -6.80 19.03
N VAL A 194 19.62 -6.82 20.02
CA VAL A 194 21.07 -6.83 19.96
C VAL A 194 21.68 -8.11 19.35
N PHE A 195 20.88 -8.99 18.73
CA PHE A 195 21.36 -10.23 18.14
C PHE A 195 20.67 -10.57 16.81
N ALA A 196 21.11 -10.01 15.71
CA ALA A 196 21.03 -10.69 14.41
C ALA A 196 21.91 -10.02 13.36
N HIS A 197 23.17 -10.36 13.36
CA HIS A 197 23.99 -10.32 12.15
C HIS A 197 23.42 -11.28 11.11
N ARG A 198 23.34 -10.80 9.87
CA ARG A 198 23.06 -11.53 8.61
C ARG A 198 21.60 -11.80 8.28
N LEU A 199 21.11 -11.00 7.34
CA LEU A 199 20.72 -11.47 5.99
C LEU A 199 20.19 -10.27 5.21
N ILE A 200 21.02 -9.77 4.31
CA ILE A 200 20.63 -8.81 3.26
C ILE A 200 19.92 -9.64 2.20
N PHE A 201 18.60 -9.53 2.13
CA PHE A 201 17.83 -9.91 0.94
C PHE A 201 17.00 -8.71 0.52
N ALA A 202 17.22 -8.30 -0.73
CA ALA A 202 16.45 -7.27 -1.41
C ALA A 202 15.09 -7.85 -1.76
N ASP A 203 14.03 -7.34 -1.13
CA ASP A 203 12.69 -7.85 -1.35
C ASP A 203 11.68 -6.69 -1.48
N ALA A 204 10.58 -6.94 -2.20
CA ALA A 204 9.50 -6.02 -2.48
C ALA A 204 8.94 -5.35 -1.23
N LEU A 205 8.81 -4.02 -1.21
CA LEU A 205 8.15 -3.32 -0.11
C LEU A 205 6.70 -3.03 -0.46
N GLN A 206 5.82 -3.59 0.34
CA GLN A 206 4.42 -3.24 0.36
C GLN A 206 4.04 -2.77 1.75
N ILE A 207 3.38 -1.61 1.83
CA ILE A 207 2.85 -1.07 3.07
C ILE A 207 1.34 -1.22 3.02
N THR A 208 0.82 -2.05 3.90
CA THR A 208 -0.63 -2.24 4.06
C THR A 208 -1.08 -1.85 5.45
N GLY A 209 -2.26 -1.28 5.54
CA GLY A 209 -2.86 -0.96 6.84
C GLY A 209 -3.40 -2.19 7.55
N TRP A 210 -3.92 -3.17 6.79
CA TRP A 210 -4.50 -4.40 7.32
C TRP A 210 -4.46 -5.53 6.31
N ILE A 211 -4.28 -6.78 6.79
CA ILE A 211 -4.40 -8.00 6.00
C ILE A 211 -5.66 -8.73 6.46
N ASP A 212 -6.59 -8.95 5.55
CA ASP A 212 -7.84 -9.64 5.80
C ASP A 212 -7.75 -11.17 5.65
N GLU A 213 -8.85 -11.86 5.89
CA GLU A 213 -8.90 -13.32 5.92
C GLU A 213 -8.72 -13.96 4.53
N GLY A 214 -9.24 -13.31 3.48
CA GLY A 214 -9.16 -13.81 2.11
C GLY A 214 -10.11 -13.14 1.13
N LEU A 215 -10.43 -13.86 0.05
CA LEU A 215 -11.34 -13.43 -1.00
C LEU A 215 -12.59 -14.32 -1.05
N ASN A 216 -13.76 -13.72 -1.35
CA ASN A 216 -14.96 -14.48 -1.67
C ASN A 216 -14.95 -14.95 -3.14
N GLU A 217 -16.00 -15.69 -3.55
CA GLU A 217 -16.17 -16.22 -4.91
C GLU A 217 -16.14 -15.13 -6.01
N LYS A 218 -16.48 -13.90 -5.66
CA LYS A 218 -16.45 -12.75 -6.57
C LYS A 218 -15.17 -11.94 -6.49
N ALA A 219 -14.14 -12.46 -5.82
CA ALA A 219 -12.84 -11.83 -5.58
C ALA A 219 -12.90 -10.51 -4.79
N TYR A 220 -13.89 -10.35 -3.90
CA TYR A 220 -13.91 -9.28 -2.90
C TYR A 220 -13.19 -9.71 -1.62
N ILE A 221 -12.48 -8.78 -0.99
CA ILE A 221 -11.79 -9.00 0.28
C ILE A 221 -12.81 -9.25 1.40
N ILE A 222 -12.55 -10.26 2.25
CA ILE A 222 -13.39 -10.62 3.40
C ILE A 222 -12.55 -10.53 4.68
N PRO A 223 -13.08 -9.88 5.72
CA PRO A 223 -14.34 -9.16 5.85
C PRO A 223 -14.42 -7.87 5.01
N GLY A 224 -13.29 -7.33 4.56
CA GLY A 224 -13.24 -6.20 3.64
C GLY A 224 -13.78 -4.89 4.22
N LEU A 225 -14.03 -3.93 3.33
CA LEU A 225 -14.68 -2.65 3.62
C LEU A 225 -15.65 -2.21 2.51
N GLY A 226 -16.07 -3.15 1.66
CA GLY A 226 -16.90 -2.88 0.49
C GLY A 226 -16.12 -2.31 -0.69
N ASP A 227 -16.82 -1.72 -1.66
CA ASP A 227 -16.18 -1.00 -2.77
C ASP A 227 -15.73 0.38 -2.30
N PHE A 228 -14.41 0.55 -2.21
CA PHE A 228 -13.83 1.81 -1.72
C PHE A 228 -14.16 2.99 -2.64
N GLY A 229 -14.20 2.76 -3.96
CA GLY A 229 -14.50 3.79 -4.93
C GLY A 229 -15.95 4.28 -4.87
N GLU A 230 -16.91 3.38 -4.59
CA GLU A 230 -18.33 3.73 -4.46
C GLU A 230 -18.64 4.41 -3.12
N ARG A 231 -17.94 4.02 -2.05
CA ARG A 231 -18.11 4.60 -0.71
C ARG A 231 -17.49 6.01 -0.56
N ARG A 232 -16.52 6.35 -1.41
CA ARG A 232 -15.88 7.65 -1.43
C ARG A 232 -16.55 8.61 -2.42
#